data_4dc7e0c5890cb900204e78de12ea87cb
#
_entry.id   4dc7e0c5890cb900204e78de12ea87cb
#
_cell.length_a   1.000
_cell.length_b   1.000
_cell.length_c   1.000
_cell.angle_alpha   90.00
_cell.angle_beta   90.00
_cell.angle_gamma   90.00
#
_symmetry.space_group_name_H-M   'P 1'
#
loop_
_entity.id
_entity.type
_entity.pdbx_description
1 polymer ?
#
loop_
_entity_poly.entity_id
_entity_poly.type
_entity_poly.pdbx_seq_one_letter_code
_entity_poly.pdbx_strand_id
1 'polypeptide(L)'
;MINFYNEDEVRNLKKRNKNNLVIIVILNIVSFIILLLSIIFIKLNVALFEAIIFITSILIVCFDIYFIDVIYLYNKMYIKFLTKMVSNKKIQIQVLKFDVSIGKQTRNNIQINKVLIVNDSIEKEVYIESSKVNDFLKITDISYCFLVDNFIVGVE
;
A
#
# COMPACT_ATOMS: atom_id res chain seq x y z
N MET A 1 -0.14 24.98 8.44
CA MET A 1 -0.09 23.93 7.40
C MET A 1 -0.28 22.56 8.03
N ILE A 2 -1.28 21.81 7.60
CA ILE A 2 -1.56 20.43 8.02
C ILE A 2 -1.05 19.50 6.89
N ASN A 3 -0.11 18.59 7.19
CA ASN A 3 0.38 17.62 6.23
C ASN A 3 -0.34 16.30 6.43
N PHE A 4 -0.88 15.72 5.35
CA PHE A 4 -1.56 14.41 5.37
C PHE A 4 -0.59 13.22 5.31
N TYR A 5 0.64 13.44 4.86
CA TYR A 5 1.67 12.41 4.72
C TYR A 5 2.89 12.77 5.56
N ASN A 6 3.42 11.77 6.29
CA ASN A 6 4.50 11.93 7.25
C ASN A 6 5.66 10.97 6.90
N GLU A 7 6.90 11.41 7.13
CA GLU A 7 8.11 10.59 6.97
C GLU A 7 8.10 9.36 7.89
N ASP A 8 7.55 9.48 9.09
CA ASP A 8 7.46 8.37 10.03
C ASP A 8 6.53 7.26 9.52
N GLU A 9 5.43 7.62 8.82
CA GLU A 9 4.56 6.65 8.16
C GLU A 9 5.33 5.84 7.11
N VAL A 10 6.12 6.53 6.28
CA VAL A 10 6.99 5.89 5.26
C VAL A 10 8.01 4.96 5.91
N ARG A 11 8.66 5.40 6.99
CA ARG A 11 9.67 4.62 7.73
C ARG A 11 9.06 3.36 8.33
N ASN A 12 7.92 3.49 8.99
CA ASN A 12 7.22 2.37 9.62
C ASN A 12 6.77 1.33 8.59
N LEU A 13 6.24 1.77 7.45
CA LEU A 13 5.85 0.88 6.36
C LEU A 13 7.04 0.17 5.72
N LYS A 14 8.18 0.86 5.53
CA LYS A 14 9.43 0.23 5.06
C LYS A 14 9.89 -0.86 6.01
N LYS A 15 9.88 -0.59 7.33
CA LYS A 15 10.24 -1.59 8.35
C LYS A 15 9.30 -2.80 8.32
N ARG A 16 7.98 -2.54 8.26
CA ARG A 16 6.96 -3.60 8.18
C ARG A 16 7.13 -4.45 6.91
N ASN A 17 7.37 -3.82 5.76
CA ASN A 17 7.56 -4.55 4.51
C ASN A 17 8.84 -5.41 4.52
N LYS A 18 9.93 -4.92 5.13
CA LYS A 18 11.14 -5.71 5.36
C LYS A 18 10.88 -6.92 6.26
N ASN A 19 10.13 -6.72 7.36
CA ASN A 19 9.77 -7.83 8.25
C ASN A 19 8.90 -8.88 7.54
N ASN A 20 7.93 -8.46 6.72
CA ASN A 20 7.12 -9.38 5.91
C ASN A 20 7.98 -10.22 4.97
N LEU A 21 8.98 -9.62 4.33
CA LEU A 21 9.93 -10.35 3.47
C LEU A 21 10.73 -11.39 4.27
N VAL A 22 11.18 -11.04 5.47
CA VAL A 22 11.89 -11.99 6.36
C VAL A 22 10.98 -13.17 6.73
N ILE A 23 9.71 -12.92 7.04
CA ILE A 23 8.72 -13.97 7.36
C ILE A 23 8.55 -14.91 6.15
N ILE A 24 8.40 -14.38 4.94
CA ILE A 24 8.28 -15.17 3.71
C ILE A 24 9.49 -16.09 3.56
N VAL A 25 10.70 -15.55 3.70
CA VAL A 25 11.94 -16.33 3.56
C VAL A 25 12.02 -17.44 4.60
N ILE A 26 11.70 -17.13 5.87
CA ILE A 26 11.75 -18.15 6.95
C ILE A 26 10.74 -19.28 6.66
N LEU A 27 9.52 -18.94 6.28
CA LEU A 27 8.48 -19.95 5.99
C LEU A 27 8.86 -20.82 4.78
N ASN A 28 9.45 -20.25 3.74
CA ASN A 28 9.97 -21.03 2.61
C ASN A 28 11.11 -21.98 3.03
N ILE A 29 12.03 -21.54 3.87
CA ILE A 29 13.10 -22.40 4.39
C ILE A 29 12.52 -23.56 5.20
N VAL A 30 11.58 -23.30 6.12
CA VAL A 30 10.91 -24.33 6.92
C VAL A 30 10.20 -25.35 6.04
N SER A 31 9.44 -24.86 5.06
CA SER A 31 8.72 -25.72 4.09
C SER A 31 9.69 -26.58 3.28
N PHE A 32 10.82 -26.01 2.85
CA PHE A 32 11.85 -26.75 2.13
C PHE A 32 12.46 -27.87 2.99
N ILE A 33 12.70 -27.61 4.27
CA ILE A 33 13.19 -28.62 5.23
C ILE A 33 12.17 -29.76 5.37
N ILE A 34 10.86 -29.45 5.48
CA ILE A 34 9.81 -30.45 5.56
C ILE A 34 9.78 -31.33 4.30
N LEU A 35 9.91 -30.74 3.11
CA LEU A 35 9.98 -31.47 1.86
C LEU A 35 11.19 -32.41 1.80
N LEU A 36 12.38 -31.92 2.18
CA LEU A 36 13.60 -32.75 2.23
C LEU A 36 13.47 -33.93 3.18
N LEU A 37 12.95 -33.71 4.38
CA LEU A 37 12.72 -34.78 5.36
C LEU A 37 11.71 -35.79 4.83
N SER A 38 10.63 -35.33 4.17
CA SER A 38 9.62 -36.24 3.59
C SER A 38 10.23 -37.13 2.51
N ILE A 39 11.13 -36.62 1.67
CA ILE A 39 11.82 -37.41 0.65
C ILE A 39 12.77 -38.45 1.29
N ILE A 40 13.48 -38.07 2.34
CA ILE A 40 14.40 -38.99 3.04
C ILE A 40 13.64 -40.16 3.67
N PHE A 41 12.49 -39.87 4.29
CA PHE A 41 11.70 -40.86 5.04
C PHE A 41 10.61 -41.56 4.22
N ILE A 42 10.51 -41.29 2.91
CA ILE A 42 9.44 -41.84 2.02
C ILE A 42 9.40 -43.37 2.05
N LYS A 43 10.54 -44.04 2.23
CA LYS A 43 10.62 -45.51 2.29
C LYS A 43 9.95 -46.11 3.53
N LEU A 44 9.73 -45.35 4.60
CA LEU A 44 9.03 -45.82 5.79
C LEU A 44 7.54 -46.00 5.60
N ASN A 45 6.92 -45.05 4.87
CA ASN A 45 5.50 -45.10 4.51
C ASN A 45 5.27 -44.19 3.27
N VAL A 46 5.27 -44.80 2.09
CA VAL A 46 5.17 -44.11 0.81
C VAL A 46 3.94 -43.23 0.74
N ALA A 47 2.75 -43.81 1.02
CA ALA A 47 1.49 -43.07 0.89
C ALA A 47 1.40 -41.83 1.80
N LEU A 48 1.90 -41.94 3.05
CA LEU A 48 1.89 -40.85 3.99
C LEU A 48 2.81 -39.71 3.51
N PHE A 49 4.05 -40.03 3.13
CA PHE A 49 5.01 -39.00 2.76
C PHE A 49 4.73 -38.37 1.40
N GLU A 50 4.16 -39.10 0.43
CA GLU A 50 3.64 -38.53 -0.82
C GLU A 50 2.53 -37.52 -0.55
N ALA A 51 1.59 -37.84 0.36
CA ALA A 51 0.54 -36.90 0.75
C ALA A 51 1.10 -35.63 1.42
N ILE A 52 2.10 -35.77 2.29
CA ILE A 52 2.77 -34.61 2.92
C ILE A 52 3.46 -33.75 1.88
N ILE A 53 4.19 -34.31 0.93
CA ILE A 53 4.87 -33.58 -0.14
C ILE A 53 3.84 -32.81 -0.98
N PHE A 54 2.74 -33.47 -1.39
CA PHE A 54 1.69 -32.87 -2.20
C PHE A 54 1.02 -31.68 -1.48
N ILE A 55 0.57 -31.90 -0.23
CA ILE A 55 -0.09 -30.85 0.57
C ILE A 55 0.87 -29.68 0.82
N THR A 56 2.10 -29.96 1.24
CA THR A 56 3.09 -28.91 1.51
C THR A 56 3.41 -28.09 0.27
N SER A 57 3.52 -28.73 -0.90
CA SER A 57 3.79 -28.04 -2.17
C SER A 57 2.66 -27.08 -2.54
N ILE A 58 1.39 -27.50 -2.40
CA ILE A 58 0.23 -26.64 -2.66
C ILE A 58 0.23 -25.45 -1.68
N LEU A 59 0.44 -25.70 -0.39
CA LEU A 59 0.45 -24.65 0.63
C LEU A 59 1.54 -23.61 0.37
N ILE A 60 2.73 -24.02 -0.04
CA ILE A 60 3.84 -23.08 -0.39
C ILE A 60 3.40 -22.17 -1.54
N VAL A 61 2.89 -22.76 -2.63
CA VAL A 61 2.49 -21.99 -3.82
C VAL A 61 1.39 -20.98 -3.47
N CYS A 62 0.34 -21.42 -2.77
CA CYS A 62 -0.76 -20.54 -2.36
C CYS A 62 -0.27 -19.43 -1.44
N PHE A 63 0.60 -19.78 -0.49
CA PHE A 63 1.18 -18.84 0.47
C PHE A 63 2.06 -17.80 -0.24
N ASP A 64 2.95 -18.23 -1.13
CA ASP A 64 3.85 -17.33 -1.85
C ASP A 64 3.08 -16.36 -2.75
N ILE A 65 2.08 -16.84 -3.49
CA ILE A 65 1.24 -15.96 -4.30
C ILE A 65 0.57 -14.91 -3.41
N TYR A 66 -0.06 -15.33 -2.30
CA TYR A 66 -0.75 -14.40 -1.42
C TYR A 66 0.19 -13.37 -0.77
N PHE A 67 1.29 -13.82 -0.18
CA PHE A 67 2.20 -12.92 0.55
C PHE A 67 3.04 -12.03 -0.38
N ILE A 68 3.49 -12.56 -1.52
CA ILE A 68 4.29 -11.77 -2.46
C ILE A 68 3.41 -10.77 -3.17
N ASP A 69 2.33 -11.19 -3.81
CA ASP A 69 1.52 -10.30 -4.63
C ASP A 69 0.64 -9.36 -3.80
N VAL A 70 -0.09 -9.92 -2.83
CA VAL A 70 -1.11 -9.14 -2.10
C VAL A 70 -0.47 -8.29 -1.00
N ILE A 71 0.57 -8.78 -0.31
CA ILE A 71 1.15 -8.06 0.83
C ILE A 71 2.42 -7.32 0.45
N TYR A 72 3.43 -8.02 -0.08
CA TYR A 72 4.75 -7.43 -0.28
C TYR A 72 4.77 -6.42 -1.44
N LEU A 73 4.27 -6.80 -2.62
CA LEU A 73 4.25 -5.92 -3.78
C LEU A 73 3.32 -4.74 -3.59
N TYR A 74 2.13 -4.95 -3.01
CA TYR A 74 1.23 -3.86 -2.66
C TYR A 74 1.91 -2.85 -1.73
N ASN A 75 2.49 -3.30 -0.62
CA ASN A 75 3.21 -2.42 0.31
C ASN A 75 4.38 -1.69 -0.36
N LYS A 76 5.12 -2.35 -1.25
CA LYS A 76 6.23 -1.74 -2.00
C LYS A 76 5.75 -0.61 -2.90
N MET A 77 4.64 -0.82 -3.62
CA MET A 77 4.02 0.22 -4.46
C MET A 77 3.51 1.39 -3.61
N TYR A 78 2.85 1.10 -2.50
CA TYR A 78 2.34 2.10 -1.59
C TYR A 78 3.46 2.92 -0.92
N ILE A 79 4.55 2.28 -0.49
CA ILE A 79 5.75 2.97 0.02
C ILE A 79 6.34 3.91 -1.04
N LYS A 80 6.40 3.49 -2.31
CA LYS A 80 6.87 4.33 -3.41
C LYS A 80 5.99 5.56 -3.59
N PHE A 81 4.67 5.38 -3.54
CA PHE A 81 3.70 6.47 -3.59
C PHE A 81 3.90 7.45 -2.43
N LEU A 82 3.90 6.98 -1.18
CA LEU A 82 4.08 7.81 0.00
C LEU A 82 5.42 8.56 0.00
N THR A 83 6.50 7.88 -0.38
CA THR A 83 7.82 8.53 -0.50
C THR A 83 7.76 9.70 -1.46
N LYS A 84 7.06 9.54 -2.60
CA LYS A 84 6.86 10.61 -3.58
C LYS A 84 6.05 11.77 -3.02
N MET A 85 4.97 11.50 -2.26
CA MET A 85 4.13 12.52 -1.62
C MET A 85 4.88 13.34 -0.58
N VAL A 86 5.83 12.72 0.13
CA VAL A 86 6.63 13.39 1.17
C VAL A 86 7.82 14.15 0.60
N SER A 87 8.54 13.57 -0.38
CA SER A 87 9.84 14.08 -0.85
C SER A 87 9.77 15.07 -2.01
N ASN A 88 8.71 15.04 -2.81
CA ASN A 88 8.64 15.89 -4.00
C ASN A 88 8.27 17.33 -3.67
N LYS A 89 8.65 18.25 -4.58
CA LYS A 89 8.32 19.67 -4.48
C LYS A 89 6.79 19.84 -4.48
N LYS A 90 6.30 20.54 -3.47
CA LYS A 90 4.88 20.86 -3.31
C LYS A 90 4.53 22.09 -4.13
N ILE A 91 3.42 22.03 -4.85
CA ILE A 91 2.83 23.17 -5.56
C ILE A 91 1.69 23.70 -4.70
N GLN A 92 1.76 24.98 -4.33
CA GLN A 92 0.70 25.65 -3.59
C GLN A 92 -0.37 26.18 -4.54
N ILE A 93 -1.62 25.93 -4.22
CA ILE A 93 -2.78 26.46 -4.98
C ILE A 93 -3.74 27.09 -3.98
N GLN A 94 -4.18 28.30 -4.28
CA GLN A 94 -5.24 28.97 -3.52
C GLN A 94 -6.58 28.28 -3.79
N VAL A 95 -7.39 28.16 -2.76
CA VAL A 95 -8.69 27.48 -2.80
C VAL A 95 -9.77 28.47 -2.39
N LEU A 96 -10.75 28.72 -3.25
CA LEU A 96 -11.94 29.51 -2.92
C LEU A 96 -13.10 28.58 -2.53
N LYS A 97 -13.24 27.47 -3.26
CA LYS A 97 -14.23 26.44 -2.98
C LYS A 97 -13.65 25.06 -3.29
N PHE A 98 -14.09 24.05 -2.58
CA PHE A 98 -13.79 22.67 -2.95
C PHE A 98 -15.06 21.81 -2.88
N ASP A 99 -15.11 20.80 -3.74
CA ASP A 99 -16.14 19.76 -3.73
C ASP A 99 -15.47 18.39 -3.80
N VAL A 100 -15.87 17.50 -2.92
CA VAL A 100 -15.30 16.15 -2.83
C VAL A 100 -16.29 15.17 -3.44
N SER A 101 -15.94 14.62 -4.60
CA SER A 101 -16.71 13.53 -5.18
C SER A 101 -16.54 12.25 -4.35
N ILE A 102 -17.65 11.72 -3.82
CA ILE A 102 -17.67 10.52 -2.96
C ILE A 102 -17.46 9.22 -3.75
N GLY A 103 -17.06 9.28 -5.01
CA GLY A 103 -16.76 8.11 -5.82
C GLY A 103 -15.36 7.57 -5.55
N LYS A 104 -15.24 6.37 -4.94
CA LYS A 104 -13.94 5.70 -4.80
C LYS A 104 -13.44 5.25 -6.18
N GLN A 105 -12.28 5.72 -6.55
CA GLN A 105 -11.55 5.27 -7.73
C GLN A 105 -10.27 4.55 -7.28
N THR A 106 -9.77 3.64 -8.10
CA THR A 106 -8.49 2.96 -7.83
C THR A 106 -7.49 3.38 -8.88
N ARG A 107 -6.37 3.96 -8.46
CA ARG A 107 -5.25 4.31 -9.32
C ARG A 107 -3.97 3.70 -8.75
N ASN A 108 -3.29 2.87 -9.54
CA ASN A 108 -2.08 2.15 -9.08
C ASN A 108 -2.31 1.36 -7.78
N ASN A 109 -3.43 0.67 -7.64
CA ASN A 109 -3.86 -0.05 -6.45
C ASN A 109 -4.09 0.80 -5.19
N ILE A 110 -4.14 2.14 -5.33
CA ILE A 110 -4.45 3.05 -4.23
C ILE A 110 -5.86 3.56 -4.43
N GLN A 111 -6.69 3.47 -3.38
CA GLN A 111 -8.03 4.04 -3.40
C GLN A 111 -7.95 5.56 -3.24
N ILE A 112 -8.54 6.27 -4.17
CA ILE A 112 -8.52 7.73 -4.24
C ILE A 112 -9.93 8.29 -4.38
N ASN A 113 -10.11 9.51 -3.90
CA ASN A 113 -11.28 10.34 -4.15
C ASN A 113 -10.88 11.54 -4.99
N LYS A 114 -11.78 11.95 -5.87
CA LYS A 114 -11.63 13.16 -6.67
C LYS A 114 -12.09 14.36 -5.86
N VAL A 115 -11.32 15.44 -5.91
CA VAL A 115 -11.66 16.73 -5.33
C VAL A 115 -11.59 17.77 -6.43
N LEU A 116 -12.65 18.55 -6.58
CA LEU A 116 -12.68 19.72 -7.46
C LEU A 116 -12.27 20.93 -6.61
N ILE A 117 -11.22 21.61 -7.04
CA ILE A 117 -10.79 22.87 -6.45
C ILE A 117 -11.13 23.97 -7.43
N VAL A 118 -11.85 24.99 -6.93
CA VAL A 118 -12.19 26.18 -7.70
C VAL A 118 -11.32 27.33 -7.22
N ASN A 119 -10.60 27.96 -8.15
CA ASN A 119 -9.82 29.17 -7.95
C ASN A 119 -10.17 30.18 -9.04
N ASP A 120 -10.70 31.35 -8.66
CA ASP A 120 -11.08 32.51 -9.49
C ASP A 120 -11.89 32.24 -10.78
N SER A 121 -11.56 31.32 -11.59
CA SER A 121 -12.27 30.94 -12.83
C SER A 121 -11.78 29.59 -13.36
N ILE A 122 -10.88 28.94 -12.63
CA ILE A 122 -10.27 27.69 -13.05
C ILE A 122 -10.74 26.58 -12.10
N GLU A 123 -11.44 25.62 -12.66
CA GLU A 123 -11.73 24.37 -11.97
C GLU A 123 -10.58 23.39 -12.19
N LYS A 124 -9.98 22.92 -11.13
CA LYS A 124 -8.91 21.91 -11.19
C LYS A 124 -9.31 20.64 -10.49
N GLU A 125 -9.21 19.54 -11.22
CA GLU A 125 -9.35 18.20 -10.63
C GLU A 125 -8.07 17.76 -9.95
N VAL A 126 -8.19 17.42 -8.68
CA VAL A 126 -7.10 16.87 -7.86
C VAL A 126 -7.59 15.63 -7.15
N TYR A 127 -6.67 14.89 -6.55
CA TYR A 127 -6.97 13.62 -5.90
C TYR A 127 -6.52 13.64 -4.46
N ILE A 128 -7.25 12.93 -3.62
CA ILE A 128 -6.87 12.64 -2.24
C ILE A 128 -6.99 11.14 -1.99
N GLU A 129 -6.07 10.57 -1.24
CA GLU A 129 -6.18 9.18 -0.81
C GLU A 129 -7.42 8.97 0.05
N SER A 130 -8.18 7.90 -0.20
CA SER A 130 -9.46 7.67 0.50
C SER A 130 -9.32 7.55 2.01
N SER A 131 -8.17 7.10 2.50
CA SER A 131 -7.83 7.04 3.93
C SER A 131 -7.72 8.42 4.59
N LYS A 132 -7.41 9.47 3.82
CA LYS A 132 -7.18 10.85 4.29
C LYS A 132 -8.40 11.77 4.07
N VAL A 133 -9.42 11.32 3.36
CA VAL A 133 -10.63 12.13 3.05
C VAL A 133 -11.32 12.63 4.31
N ASN A 134 -11.48 11.77 5.31
CA ASN A 134 -12.18 12.16 6.54
C ASN A 134 -11.41 13.25 7.31
N ASP A 135 -10.08 13.22 7.27
CA ASP A 135 -9.26 14.24 7.92
C ASP A 135 -9.30 15.55 7.13
N PHE A 136 -9.33 15.48 5.79
CA PHE A 136 -9.53 16.63 4.92
C PHE A 136 -10.88 17.31 5.14
N LEU A 137 -11.98 16.54 5.22
CA LEU A 137 -13.34 17.06 5.40
C LEU A 137 -13.60 17.69 6.77
N LYS A 138 -12.78 17.40 7.78
CA LYS A 138 -12.86 18.05 9.11
C LYS A 138 -12.32 19.48 9.11
N ILE A 139 -11.58 19.88 8.07
CA ILE A 139 -10.99 21.20 7.99
C ILE A 139 -11.99 22.10 7.26
N THR A 140 -12.53 23.09 7.97
CA THR A 140 -13.62 23.96 7.47
C THR A 140 -13.08 25.13 6.63
N ASP A 141 -11.92 25.68 7.02
CA ASP A 141 -11.36 26.87 6.38
C ASP A 141 -10.03 26.52 5.69
N ILE A 142 -10.11 26.21 4.40
CA ILE A 142 -8.96 25.89 3.56
C ILE A 142 -8.70 27.06 2.64
N SER A 143 -7.59 27.79 2.88
CA SER A 143 -7.14 28.87 2.01
C SER A 143 -6.20 28.39 0.91
N TYR A 144 -5.37 27.40 1.23
CA TYR A 144 -4.37 26.84 0.31
C TYR A 144 -4.32 25.32 0.37
N CYS A 145 -4.19 24.70 -0.81
CA CYS A 145 -3.86 23.28 -0.96
C CYS A 145 -2.45 23.11 -1.50
N PHE A 146 -1.72 22.15 -0.92
CA PHE A 146 -0.39 21.77 -1.38
C PHE A 146 -0.50 20.46 -2.15
N LEU A 147 -0.03 20.47 -3.40
CA LEU A 147 -0.15 19.35 -4.32
C LEU A 147 1.22 18.76 -4.69
N VAL A 148 1.24 17.45 -4.85
CA VAL A 148 2.29 16.69 -5.53
C VAL A 148 1.62 15.82 -6.61
N ASP A 149 1.96 16.01 -7.88
CA ASP A 149 1.37 15.26 -9.01
C ASP A 149 -0.17 15.22 -9.00
N ASN A 150 -0.81 16.33 -8.72
CA ASN A 150 -2.27 16.46 -8.55
C ASN A 150 -2.85 15.74 -7.32
N PHE A 151 -2.04 15.24 -6.38
CA PHE A 151 -2.52 14.76 -5.09
C PHE A 151 -2.41 15.84 -4.03
N ILE A 152 -3.47 16.00 -3.22
CA ILE A 152 -3.45 16.88 -2.06
C ILE A 152 -2.58 16.23 -0.99
N VAL A 153 -1.48 16.91 -0.61
CA VAL A 153 -0.54 16.43 0.40
C VAL A 153 -0.62 17.22 1.70
N GLY A 154 -1.28 18.36 1.67
CA GLY A 154 -1.51 19.19 2.86
C GLY A 154 -2.41 20.38 2.53
N VAL A 155 -2.85 21.05 3.58
CA VAL A 155 -3.71 22.25 3.49
C VAL A 155 -3.30 23.29 4.53
N GLU A 156 -3.70 24.54 4.29
CA GLU A 156 -3.52 25.68 5.19
C GLU A 156 -4.73 26.60 5.16
#